data_f26a17f9376d3d82e4eec8bb0d09c852
#
_entry.id   f26a17f9376d3d82e4eec8bb0d09c852
#
_cell.length_a   1.000
_cell.length_b   1.000
_cell.length_c   1.000
_cell.angle_alpha   90.00
_cell.angle_beta   90.00
_cell.angle_gamma   90.00
#
_symmetry.space_group_name_H-M   'P 1'
#
loop_
_entity.id
_entity.type
_entity.pdbx_description
1 polymer ?
#
loop_
_entity_poly.entity_id
_entity_poly.type
_entity_poly.pdbx_seq_one_letter_code
_entity_poly.pdbx_strand_id
1 'polypeptide(L)'
;ATDSHRMSISKIRLDEKIDFDPIILPKKTIFQLCSLLDSYDGDVKVSNVKSKIKFELNKSILISKLIDGKFPNYIQVIPKNNQKKLETNLKSFLGSVDRVASVSLDKKDGVKFSLSKDSLNLSVNNTNSGDGNETLNVKFNHELEISFNSRYLIDVASQLDGENIEIFFNDTGSPALIKDPSDFDSIYVVMPMKG
;
A
#
# COMPACT_ATOMS: atom_id res chain seq x y z
N ALA A 1 -0.90 -1.53 9.07
CA ALA A 1 -1.11 -2.94 8.71
C ALA A 1 0.09 -3.48 7.94
N THR A 2 0.36 -4.80 8.04
CA THR A 2 1.43 -5.47 7.27
C THR A 2 1.11 -6.95 7.08
N ASP A 3 1.64 -7.54 6.00
CA ASP A 3 1.63 -8.98 5.71
C ASP A 3 3.03 -9.56 5.50
N SER A 4 4.06 -8.86 5.97
CA SER A 4 5.50 -9.14 5.82
C SER A 4 6.09 -8.80 4.44
N HIS A 5 5.27 -8.60 3.42
CA HIS A 5 5.73 -8.23 2.07
C HIS A 5 5.40 -6.78 1.72
N ARG A 6 4.45 -6.20 2.43
CA ARG A 6 4.05 -4.81 2.30
C ARG A 6 3.52 -4.27 3.61
N MET A 7 3.52 -2.97 3.76
CA MET A 7 3.02 -2.29 4.94
C MET A 7 2.32 -1.00 4.53
N SER A 8 1.21 -0.68 5.18
CA SER A 8 0.57 0.63 5.09
C SER A 8 0.44 1.25 6.48
N ILE A 9 0.70 2.54 6.56
CA ILE A 9 0.56 3.35 7.76
C ILE A 9 -0.27 4.56 7.37
N SER A 10 -1.30 4.84 8.16
CA SER A 10 -2.04 6.09 8.12
C SER A 10 -2.14 6.66 9.53
N LYS A 11 -2.10 7.96 9.66
CA LYS A 11 -2.11 8.68 10.94
C LYS A 11 -3.21 9.72 10.92
N ILE A 12 -3.79 9.94 12.06
CA ILE A 12 -4.69 11.06 12.31
C ILE A 12 -4.24 11.77 13.58
N ARG A 13 -4.27 13.08 13.59
CA ARG A 13 -4.06 13.88 14.80
C ARG A 13 -5.40 14.07 15.49
N LEU A 14 -5.40 13.87 16.78
CA LEU A 14 -6.56 14.11 17.63
C LEU A 14 -6.25 15.30 18.54
N ASP A 15 -7.25 16.16 18.74
CA ASP A 15 -7.12 17.34 19.60
C ASP A 15 -7.04 16.96 21.08
N GLU A 16 -7.61 15.81 21.43
CA GLU A 16 -7.60 15.28 22.80
C GLU A 16 -6.71 14.03 22.88
N LYS A 17 -6.01 13.90 24.01
CA LYS A 17 -5.27 12.68 24.30
C LYS A 17 -6.22 11.55 24.62
N ILE A 18 -6.28 10.55 23.75
CA ILE A 18 -7.04 9.33 24.00
C ILE A 18 -6.12 8.32 24.70
N ASP A 19 -6.56 7.83 25.85
CA ASP A 19 -5.92 6.73 26.54
C ASP A 19 -6.47 5.41 25.99
N PHE A 20 -5.78 4.89 24.97
CA PHE A 20 -6.18 3.67 24.30
C PHE A 20 -4.96 2.82 24.01
N ASP A 21 -4.90 1.63 24.59
CA ASP A 21 -3.80 0.71 24.37
C ASP A 21 -3.73 0.25 22.91
N PRO A 22 -2.52 0.05 22.36
CA PRO A 22 -2.36 -0.52 21.03
C PRO A 22 -3.01 -1.89 20.90
N ILE A 23 -3.79 -2.09 19.86
CA ILE A 23 -4.52 -3.33 19.60
C ILE A 23 -4.23 -3.85 18.18
N ILE A 24 -4.39 -5.16 18.00
CA ILE A 24 -4.32 -5.80 16.69
C ILE A 24 -5.73 -6.26 16.28
N LEU A 25 -6.23 -5.67 15.20
CA LEU A 25 -7.55 -6.01 14.64
C LEU A 25 -7.43 -7.11 13.58
N PRO A 26 -8.34 -8.10 13.59
CA PRO A 26 -8.43 -9.07 12.50
C PRO A 26 -8.81 -8.38 11.17
N LYS A 27 -8.17 -8.78 10.07
CA LYS A 27 -8.47 -8.27 8.73
C LYS A 27 -9.97 -8.31 8.40
N LYS A 28 -10.67 -9.40 8.75
CA LYS A 28 -12.11 -9.55 8.52
C LYS A 28 -12.93 -8.46 9.23
N THR A 29 -12.52 -8.08 10.44
CA THR A 29 -13.19 -7.02 11.21
C THR A 29 -13.08 -5.68 10.49
N ILE A 30 -11.92 -5.36 9.93
CA ILE A 30 -11.72 -4.12 9.18
C ILE A 30 -12.63 -4.08 7.96
N PHE A 31 -12.70 -5.14 7.15
CA PHE A 31 -13.61 -5.17 5.99
C PHE A 31 -15.08 -5.00 6.36
N GLN A 32 -15.51 -5.64 7.46
CA GLN A 32 -16.87 -5.48 7.94
C GLN A 32 -17.13 -4.05 8.44
N LEU A 33 -16.17 -3.47 9.14
CA LEU A 33 -16.27 -2.08 9.61
C LEU A 33 -16.35 -1.11 8.42
N CYS A 34 -15.47 -1.23 7.44
CA CYS A 34 -15.50 -0.42 6.22
C CYS A 34 -16.86 -0.52 5.52
N SER A 35 -17.39 -1.75 5.35
CA SER A 35 -18.71 -1.95 4.74
C SER A 35 -19.86 -1.31 5.53
N LEU A 36 -19.76 -1.24 6.86
CA LEU A 36 -20.75 -0.55 7.69
C LEU A 36 -20.62 0.97 7.60
N LEU A 37 -19.41 1.47 7.36
CA LEU A 37 -19.12 2.90 7.27
C LEU A 37 -19.40 3.49 5.87
N ASP A 38 -19.44 2.67 4.84
CA ASP A 38 -19.59 3.09 3.43
C ASP A 38 -20.83 3.98 3.16
N SER A 39 -21.87 3.82 3.96
CA SER A 39 -23.11 4.60 3.89
C SER A 39 -23.50 5.27 5.23
N TYR A 40 -22.52 5.49 6.10
CA TYR A 40 -22.77 6.00 7.45
C TYR A 40 -21.99 7.29 7.74
N ASP A 41 -22.69 8.39 7.91
CA ASP A 41 -22.12 9.73 8.16
C ASP A 41 -22.14 10.14 9.65
N GLY A 42 -22.45 9.22 10.55
CA GLY A 42 -22.56 9.51 11.98
C GLY A 42 -21.30 9.18 12.77
N ASP A 43 -21.32 9.50 14.05
CA ASP A 43 -20.24 9.18 14.98
C ASP A 43 -20.16 7.68 15.26
N VAL A 44 -18.94 7.16 15.35
CA VAL A 44 -18.66 5.78 15.75
C VAL A 44 -18.07 5.77 17.13
N LYS A 45 -18.77 5.18 18.08
CA LYS A 45 -18.24 4.98 19.43
C LYS A 45 -17.40 3.70 19.46
N VAL A 46 -16.11 3.86 19.77
CA VAL A 46 -15.16 2.76 19.89
C VAL A 46 -14.89 2.47 21.35
N SER A 47 -15.03 1.23 21.78
CA SER A 47 -14.69 0.80 23.14
C SER A 47 -13.95 -0.54 23.13
N ASN A 48 -12.91 -0.61 23.97
CA ASN A 48 -12.13 -1.83 24.18
C ASN A 48 -12.46 -2.44 25.54
N VAL A 49 -12.81 -3.72 25.56
CA VAL A 49 -13.10 -4.46 26.79
C VAL A 49 -12.31 -5.77 26.80
N LYS A 50 -11.22 -5.81 27.54
CA LYS A 50 -10.31 -6.96 27.64
C LYS A 50 -9.78 -7.38 26.24
N SER A 51 -10.24 -8.56 25.77
CA SER A 51 -9.82 -9.15 24.48
C SER A 51 -10.78 -8.85 23.33
N LYS A 52 -11.68 -7.90 23.47
CA LYS A 52 -12.70 -7.55 22.47
C LYS A 52 -12.74 -6.05 22.22
N ILE A 53 -13.00 -5.67 20.99
CA ILE A 53 -13.33 -4.32 20.60
C ILE A 53 -14.79 -4.25 20.15
N LYS A 54 -15.44 -3.14 20.46
CA LYS A 54 -16.81 -2.84 20.06
C LYS A 54 -16.85 -1.51 19.30
N PHE A 55 -17.50 -1.52 18.16
CA PHE A 55 -17.85 -0.35 17.38
C PHE A 55 -19.37 -0.20 17.41
N GLU A 56 -19.85 0.93 17.91
CA GLU A 56 -21.27 1.26 17.99
C GLU A 56 -21.57 2.35 16.97
N LEU A 57 -22.39 2.02 16.01
CA LEU A 57 -22.98 2.89 15.03
C LEU A 57 -24.47 3.02 15.40
N ASN A 58 -25.17 4.09 15.03
CA ASN A 58 -26.54 4.38 15.48
C ASN A 58 -27.47 3.15 15.61
N LYS A 59 -27.52 2.28 14.58
CA LYS A 59 -28.41 1.11 14.53
C LYS A 59 -27.67 -0.23 14.51
N SER A 60 -26.35 -0.22 14.57
CA SER A 60 -25.53 -1.41 14.42
C SER A 60 -24.42 -1.47 15.46
N ILE A 61 -24.11 -2.65 15.92
CA ILE A 61 -22.99 -2.91 16.82
C ILE A 61 -22.13 -3.99 16.21
N LEU A 62 -20.86 -3.69 15.98
CA LEU A 62 -19.86 -4.66 15.57
C LEU A 62 -18.95 -4.99 16.75
N ILE A 63 -18.90 -6.27 17.12
CA ILE A 63 -18.01 -6.76 18.17
C ILE A 63 -17.05 -7.77 17.57
N SER A 64 -15.77 -7.59 17.85
CA SER A 64 -14.72 -8.52 17.40
C SER A 64 -13.78 -8.88 18.54
N LYS A 65 -13.23 -10.11 18.47
CA LYS A 65 -12.07 -10.47 19.28
C LYS A 65 -10.83 -9.79 18.71
N LEU A 66 -9.94 -9.35 19.59
CA LEU A 66 -8.62 -8.88 19.24
C LEU A 66 -7.68 -10.05 18.96
N ILE A 67 -6.67 -9.82 18.13
CA ILE A 67 -5.58 -10.78 17.97
C ILE A 67 -4.65 -10.61 19.17
N ASP A 68 -4.43 -11.70 19.90
CA ASP A 68 -3.44 -11.73 20.96
C ASP A 68 -2.05 -11.82 20.36
N GLY A 69 -1.19 -10.86 20.72
CA GLY A 69 0.16 -10.78 20.22
C GLY A 69 0.73 -9.37 20.27
N LYS A 70 2.01 -9.27 19.92
CA LYS A 70 2.71 -7.99 19.84
C LYS A 70 2.91 -7.62 18.38
N PHE A 71 2.42 -6.45 17.98
CA PHE A 71 2.66 -5.94 16.63
C PHE A 71 4.17 -5.68 16.42
N PRO A 72 4.74 -6.04 15.26
CA PRO A 72 6.16 -5.83 14.98
C PRO A 72 6.57 -4.35 15.12
N ASN A 73 7.86 -4.11 15.39
CA ASN A 73 8.39 -2.75 15.37
C ASN A 73 8.46 -2.21 13.95
N TYR A 74 7.33 -1.74 13.45
CA TYR A 74 7.15 -1.27 12.07
C TYR A 74 8.01 -0.05 11.72
N ILE A 75 8.42 0.75 12.71
CA ILE A 75 9.24 1.95 12.48
C ILE A 75 10.61 1.56 11.90
N GLN A 76 11.14 0.38 12.26
CA GLN A 76 12.40 -0.12 11.73
C GLN A 76 12.31 -0.61 10.28
N VAL A 77 11.10 -0.91 9.81
CA VAL A 77 10.86 -1.40 8.44
C VAL A 77 10.72 -0.26 7.44
N ILE A 78 10.41 0.96 7.91
CA ILE A 78 10.29 2.14 7.06
C ILE A 78 11.67 2.49 6.49
N PRO A 79 11.86 2.47 5.16
CA PRO A 79 13.14 2.83 4.56
C PRO A 79 13.51 4.28 4.87
N LYS A 80 14.75 4.51 5.32
CA LYS A 80 15.25 5.86 5.66
C LYS A 80 16.19 6.43 4.60
N ASN A 81 16.73 5.57 3.74
CA ASN A 81 17.81 5.92 2.79
C ASN A 81 17.35 5.91 1.33
N ASN A 82 16.06 5.86 1.07
CA ASN A 82 15.51 5.86 -0.27
C ASN A 82 15.58 7.28 -0.87
N GLN A 83 16.65 7.58 -1.61
CA GLN A 83 16.91 8.90 -2.17
C GLN A 83 16.53 9.02 -3.65
N LYS A 84 16.34 7.91 -4.35
CA LYS A 84 15.96 7.91 -5.76
C LYS A 84 14.44 8.06 -5.88
N LYS A 85 13.98 9.28 -6.11
CA LYS A 85 12.56 9.61 -6.22
C LYS A 85 12.07 9.47 -7.66
N LEU A 86 11.02 8.70 -7.86
CA LEU A 86 10.19 8.66 -9.04
C LEU A 86 8.88 9.40 -8.75
N GLU A 87 8.45 10.26 -9.66
CA GLU A 87 7.15 10.93 -9.62
C GLU A 87 6.46 10.77 -10.98
N THR A 88 5.20 10.37 -10.96
CA THR A 88 4.39 10.24 -12.17
C THR A 88 2.90 10.40 -11.85
N ASN A 89 2.09 10.58 -12.91
CA ASN A 89 0.64 10.64 -12.76
C ASN A 89 0.08 9.30 -12.25
N LEU A 90 -0.72 9.35 -11.19
CA LEU A 90 -1.26 8.18 -10.50
C LEU A 90 -2.13 7.31 -11.42
N LYS A 91 -3.05 7.91 -12.18
CA LYS A 91 -3.98 7.18 -13.06
C LYS A 91 -3.22 6.47 -14.20
N SER A 92 -2.24 7.15 -14.76
CA SER A 92 -1.38 6.58 -15.81
C SER A 92 -0.58 5.40 -15.27
N PHE A 93 0.04 5.57 -14.09
CA PHE A 93 0.80 4.50 -13.44
C PHE A 93 -0.08 3.28 -13.14
N LEU A 94 -1.21 3.49 -12.46
CA LEU A 94 -2.14 2.41 -12.11
C LEU A 94 -2.64 1.66 -13.35
N GLY A 95 -3.07 2.41 -14.38
CA GLY A 95 -3.56 1.82 -15.63
C GLY A 95 -2.49 1.03 -16.37
N SER A 96 -1.24 1.51 -16.38
CA SER A 96 -0.13 0.80 -17.04
C SER A 96 0.28 -0.46 -16.30
N VAL A 97 0.35 -0.41 -14.95
CA VAL A 97 0.62 -1.61 -14.15
C VAL A 97 -0.48 -2.66 -14.36
N ASP A 98 -1.75 -2.26 -14.36
CA ASP A 98 -2.89 -3.17 -14.56
C ASP A 98 -2.86 -3.81 -15.94
N ARG A 99 -2.64 -3.03 -17.02
CA ARG A 99 -2.54 -3.56 -18.39
C ARG A 99 -1.37 -4.54 -18.55
N VAL A 100 -0.17 -4.19 -18.09
CA VAL A 100 1.00 -5.07 -18.19
C VAL A 100 0.80 -6.34 -17.35
N ALA A 101 0.21 -6.22 -16.16
CA ALA A 101 -0.07 -7.36 -15.29
C ALA A 101 -1.18 -8.29 -15.85
N SER A 102 -2.07 -7.79 -16.71
CA SER A 102 -3.17 -8.58 -17.29
C SER A 102 -2.70 -9.68 -18.24
N VAL A 103 -1.47 -9.57 -18.77
CA VAL A 103 -0.85 -10.60 -19.63
C VAL A 103 -0.54 -11.87 -18.83
N SER A 104 -0.30 -11.76 -17.52
CA SER A 104 -0.01 -12.90 -16.67
C SER A 104 -1.30 -13.57 -16.18
N LEU A 105 -1.39 -14.89 -16.38
CA LEU A 105 -2.47 -15.71 -15.81
C LEU A 105 -2.29 -15.95 -14.31
N ASP A 106 -1.05 -15.90 -13.82
CA ASP A 106 -0.74 -16.00 -12.39
C ASP A 106 -0.55 -14.59 -11.79
N LYS A 107 -1.50 -14.20 -10.93
CA LYS A 107 -1.47 -12.91 -10.19
C LYS A 107 -0.25 -12.75 -9.27
N LYS A 108 0.65 -13.72 -9.24
CA LYS A 108 1.91 -13.67 -8.49
C LYS A 108 3.08 -13.19 -9.33
N ASP A 109 2.90 -13.06 -10.65
CA ASP A 109 3.97 -12.59 -11.52
C ASP A 109 4.36 -11.14 -11.19
N GLY A 110 5.67 -10.93 -11.15
CA GLY A 110 6.24 -9.62 -10.87
C GLY A 110 6.19 -8.72 -12.09
N VAL A 111 5.90 -7.46 -11.89
CA VAL A 111 6.17 -6.42 -12.89
C VAL A 111 7.58 -5.91 -12.68
N LYS A 112 8.41 -6.02 -13.70
CA LYS A 112 9.77 -5.47 -13.74
C LYS A 112 9.68 -4.00 -14.12
N PHE A 113 10.34 -3.17 -13.33
CA PHE A 113 10.59 -1.76 -13.58
C PHE A 113 12.01 -1.62 -14.13
N SER A 114 12.15 -1.15 -15.35
CA SER A 114 13.41 -0.69 -15.90
C SER A 114 13.36 0.84 -15.98
N LEU A 115 14.04 1.47 -15.04
CA LEU A 115 14.04 2.90 -14.83
C LEU A 115 15.31 3.52 -15.45
N SER A 116 15.12 4.57 -16.21
CA SER A 116 16.19 5.43 -16.72
C SER A 116 15.77 6.88 -16.63
N LYS A 117 16.60 7.82 -17.11
CA LYS A 117 16.27 9.23 -17.09
C LYS A 117 14.93 9.49 -17.78
N ASP A 118 14.00 10.08 -17.03
CA ASP A 118 12.64 10.46 -17.44
C ASP A 118 11.78 9.35 -18.04
N SER A 119 12.16 8.08 -17.83
CA SER A 119 11.47 6.92 -18.41
C SER A 119 11.34 5.76 -17.44
N LEU A 120 10.15 5.18 -17.37
CA LEU A 120 9.85 3.91 -16.69
C LEU A 120 9.30 2.93 -17.72
N ASN A 121 10.03 1.88 -17.98
CA ASN A 121 9.53 0.73 -18.72
C ASN A 121 9.03 -0.33 -17.74
N LEU A 122 7.76 -0.71 -17.87
CA LEU A 122 7.09 -1.78 -17.15
C LEU A 122 7.07 -3.02 -18.04
N SER A 123 7.54 -4.15 -17.54
CA SER A 123 7.50 -5.40 -18.30
C SER A 123 7.08 -6.58 -17.43
N VAL A 124 6.31 -7.48 -18.03
CA VAL A 124 5.99 -8.82 -17.51
C VAL A 124 6.34 -9.81 -18.60
N ASN A 125 7.07 -10.84 -18.26
CA ASN A 125 7.40 -11.93 -19.17
C ASN A 125 6.86 -13.23 -18.57
N ASN A 126 5.94 -13.85 -19.27
CA ASN A 126 5.35 -15.12 -18.86
C ASN A 126 5.41 -16.11 -20.03
N THR A 127 6.13 -17.20 -19.84
CA THR A 127 6.38 -18.21 -20.87
C THR A 127 5.11 -18.86 -21.44
N ASN A 128 4.01 -18.82 -20.70
CA ASN A 128 2.76 -19.50 -21.07
C ASN A 128 1.71 -18.54 -21.65
N SER A 129 1.75 -17.25 -21.32
CA SER A 129 0.71 -16.27 -21.67
C SER A 129 1.22 -15.10 -22.52
N GLY A 130 2.54 -14.99 -22.69
CA GLY A 130 3.16 -13.94 -23.50
C GLY A 130 3.80 -12.82 -22.68
N ASP A 131 4.16 -11.75 -23.38
CA ASP A 131 4.92 -10.63 -22.84
C ASP A 131 4.06 -9.35 -22.84
N GLY A 132 4.10 -8.61 -21.75
CA GLY A 132 3.54 -7.28 -21.63
C GLY A 132 4.64 -6.24 -21.47
N ASN A 133 4.55 -5.15 -22.20
CA ASN A 133 5.52 -4.06 -22.11
C ASN A 133 4.81 -2.71 -22.29
N GLU A 134 5.11 -1.77 -21.43
CA GLU A 134 4.58 -0.40 -21.51
C GLU A 134 5.58 0.60 -20.97
N THR A 135 5.71 1.75 -21.63
CA THR A 135 6.64 2.82 -21.21
C THR A 135 5.86 4.04 -20.79
N LEU A 136 6.23 4.59 -19.64
CA LEU A 136 5.69 5.81 -19.05
C LEU A 136 6.75 6.90 -19.00
N ASN A 137 6.36 8.13 -19.28
CA ASN A 137 7.15 9.31 -18.95
C ASN A 137 7.01 9.59 -17.45
N VAL A 138 8.14 9.68 -16.77
CA VAL A 138 8.21 9.88 -15.32
C VAL A 138 9.27 10.93 -14.98
N LYS A 139 9.22 11.54 -13.82
CA LYS A 139 10.34 12.33 -13.29
C LYS A 139 11.25 11.40 -12.50
N PHE A 140 12.36 11.02 -13.10
CA PHE A 140 13.39 10.16 -12.51
C PHE A 140 14.76 10.48 -13.10
N ASN A 141 15.84 10.39 -12.33
CA ASN A 141 17.18 10.81 -12.78
C ASN A 141 18.27 9.78 -12.43
N HIS A 142 17.91 8.51 -12.35
CA HIS A 142 18.86 7.43 -12.06
C HIS A 142 18.58 6.25 -12.99
N GLU A 143 19.43 5.23 -12.90
CA GLU A 143 19.17 3.92 -13.50
C GLU A 143 18.86 2.93 -12.37
N LEU A 144 17.83 2.13 -12.56
CA LEU A 144 17.44 1.08 -11.60
C LEU A 144 16.59 0.02 -12.28
N GLU A 145 16.90 -1.25 -12.02
CA GLU A 145 16.03 -2.37 -12.35
C GLU A 145 15.53 -3.02 -11.07
N ILE A 146 14.22 -3.15 -10.92
CA ILE A 146 13.61 -3.69 -9.71
C ILE A 146 12.26 -4.32 -10.07
N SER A 147 11.87 -5.40 -9.39
CA SER A 147 10.60 -6.07 -9.65
C SER A 147 9.70 -6.06 -8.42
N PHE A 148 8.39 -5.91 -8.64
CA PHE A 148 7.39 -5.93 -7.59
C PHE A 148 6.22 -6.81 -7.95
N ASN A 149 5.54 -7.35 -6.95
CA ASN A 149 4.25 -7.98 -7.16
C ASN A 149 3.24 -6.94 -7.66
N SER A 150 2.68 -7.17 -8.86
CA SER A 150 1.76 -6.24 -9.51
C SER A 150 0.53 -5.91 -8.65
N ARG A 151 -0.01 -6.92 -7.97
CA ARG A 151 -1.16 -6.75 -7.10
C ARG A 151 -0.88 -5.79 -5.94
N TYR A 152 0.33 -5.85 -5.36
CA TYR A 152 0.68 -4.94 -4.26
C TYR A 152 0.75 -3.49 -4.73
N LEU A 153 1.28 -3.27 -5.93
CA LEU A 153 1.32 -1.93 -6.53
C LEU A 153 -0.09 -1.40 -6.82
N ILE A 154 -0.95 -2.24 -7.41
CA ILE A 154 -2.35 -1.90 -7.70
C ILE A 154 -3.12 -1.61 -6.42
N ASP A 155 -3.00 -2.49 -5.40
CA ASP A 155 -3.66 -2.30 -4.10
C ASP A 155 -3.26 -0.98 -3.44
N VAL A 156 -1.97 -0.60 -3.50
CA VAL A 156 -1.50 0.68 -2.96
C VAL A 156 -1.99 1.85 -3.80
N ALA A 157 -1.75 1.83 -5.12
CA ALA A 157 -2.11 2.93 -6.01
C ALA A 157 -3.62 3.22 -6.01
N SER A 158 -4.46 2.19 -5.79
CA SER A 158 -5.91 2.34 -5.68
C SER A 158 -6.39 3.00 -4.39
N GLN A 159 -5.51 3.22 -3.42
CA GLN A 159 -5.82 3.91 -2.16
C GLN A 159 -5.34 5.36 -2.13
N LEU A 160 -4.68 5.82 -3.18
CA LEU A 160 -4.20 7.18 -3.28
C LEU A 160 -5.27 8.03 -3.97
N ASP A 161 -5.51 9.23 -3.44
CA ASP A 161 -6.52 10.15 -3.95
C ASP A 161 -5.92 11.32 -4.76
N GLY A 162 -4.58 11.48 -4.68
CA GLY A 162 -3.86 12.55 -5.35
C GLY A 162 -3.75 12.38 -6.86
N GLU A 163 -3.28 13.41 -7.53
CA GLU A 163 -3.02 13.39 -8.98
C GLU A 163 -1.77 12.59 -9.32
N ASN A 164 -0.78 12.62 -8.44
CA ASN A 164 0.53 12.01 -8.63
C ASN A 164 0.82 10.95 -7.56
N ILE A 165 1.68 10.00 -7.92
CA ILE A 165 2.30 9.04 -7.03
C ILE A 165 3.80 9.30 -6.94
N GLU A 166 4.35 9.22 -5.75
CA GLU A 166 5.78 9.27 -5.49
C GLU A 166 6.28 7.91 -5.01
N ILE A 167 7.32 7.39 -5.66
CA ILE A 167 7.96 6.13 -5.26
C ILE A 167 9.44 6.40 -5.01
N PHE A 168 9.91 6.02 -3.85
CA PHE A 168 11.30 6.24 -3.44
C PHE A 168 12.02 4.90 -3.36
N PHE A 169 13.20 4.83 -3.99
CA PHE A 169 14.05 3.66 -4.05
C PHE A 169 15.43 3.94 -3.44
N ASN A 170 16.09 2.89 -2.97
CA ASN A 170 17.50 2.90 -2.63
C ASN A 170 18.29 2.07 -3.65
N ASP A 171 18.06 0.77 -3.68
CA ASP A 171 18.71 -0.23 -4.53
C ASP A 171 17.69 -1.29 -4.99
N THR A 172 18.17 -2.34 -5.66
CA THR A 172 17.34 -3.40 -6.23
C THR A 172 16.76 -4.38 -5.21
N GLY A 173 17.28 -4.40 -3.99
CA GLY A 173 16.89 -5.34 -2.93
C GLY A 173 16.18 -4.69 -1.74
N SER A 174 16.21 -3.36 -1.66
CA SER A 174 15.60 -2.60 -0.56
C SER A 174 14.11 -2.36 -0.81
N PRO A 175 13.30 -2.29 0.26
CA PRO A 175 11.89 -1.95 0.14
C PRO A 175 11.69 -0.58 -0.51
N ALA A 176 10.70 -0.46 -1.39
CA ALA A 176 10.27 0.83 -1.91
C ALA A 176 9.32 1.53 -0.92
N LEU A 177 9.44 2.85 -0.82
CA LEU A 177 8.52 3.70 -0.07
C LEU A 177 7.62 4.45 -1.06
N ILE A 178 6.31 4.31 -0.91
CA ILE A 178 5.30 4.95 -1.77
C ILE A 178 4.54 5.99 -0.96
N LYS A 179 4.29 7.14 -1.57
CA LYS A 179 3.56 8.25 -0.96
C LYS A 179 2.60 8.88 -1.96
N ASP A 180 1.56 9.46 -1.40
CA ASP A 180 0.72 10.44 -2.07
C ASP A 180 1.23 11.84 -1.71
N PRO A 181 1.61 12.69 -2.67
CA PRO A 181 2.02 14.07 -2.38
C PRO A 181 0.93 14.93 -1.75
N SER A 182 -0.34 14.55 -1.88
CA SER A 182 -1.50 15.24 -1.30
C SER A 182 -1.85 14.75 0.11
N ASP A 183 -1.35 13.57 0.54
CA ASP A 183 -1.57 12.98 1.86
C ASP A 183 -0.23 12.70 2.57
N PHE A 184 0.14 13.58 3.50
CA PHE A 184 1.39 13.44 4.27
C PHE A 184 1.27 12.47 5.46
N ASP A 185 0.07 12.06 5.80
CA ASP A 185 -0.19 11.20 6.96
C ASP A 185 -0.20 9.72 6.61
N SER A 186 -0.23 9.38 5.32
CA SER A 186 -0.20 8.00 4.82
C SER A 186 1.11 7.67 4.11
N ILE A 187 1.66 6.50 4.39
CA ILE A 187 2.83 5.94 3.71
C ILE A 187 2.65 4.44 3.47
N TYR A 188 3.24 3.97 2.39
CA TYR A 188 3.20 2.57 2.00
C TYR A 188 4.61 2.06 1.74
N VAL A 189 4.88 0.83 2.18
CA VAL A 189 6.16 0.15 1.94
C VAL A 189 5.88 -1.15 1.21
N VAL A 190 6.62 -1.41 0.13
CA VAL A 190 6.47 -2.63 -0.67
C VAL A 190 7.84 -3.28 -0.84
N MET A 191 7.93 -4.56 -0.50
CA MET A 191 9.14 -5.34 -0.70
C MET A 191 9.31 -5.70 -2.17
N PRO A 192 10.52 -5.58 -2.74
CA PRO A 192 10.78 -6.07 -4.08
C PRO A 192 10.72 -7.60 -4.13
N MET A 193 10.42 -8.12 -5.30
CA MET A 193 10.57 -9.54 -5.59
C MET A 193 12.06 -9.84 -5.87
N LYS A 194 12.54 -10.94 -5.34
CA LYS A 194 13.85 -11.45 -5.74
C LYS A 194 13.70 -12.03 -7.14
N GLY A 195 14.51 -11.54 -8.08
CA GLY A 195 14.68 -12.15 -9.39
C GLY A 195 15.35 -13.49 -9.30
#